data_2503bf88848f80678e3dee216f8c85f4
#
_entry.id   2503bf88848f80678e3dee216f8c85f4
#
_cell.length_a   1.000
_cell.length_b   1.000
_cell.length_c   1.000
_cell.angle_alpha   90.00
_cell.angle_beta   90.00
_cell.angle_gamma   90.00
#
_symmetry.space_group_name_H-M   'P 1'
#
loop_
_entity.id
_entity.type
_entity.pdbx_description
1 polymer ?
#
loop_
_entity_poly.entity_id
_entity_poly.type
_entity_poly.pdbx_seq_one_letter_code
_entity_poly.pdbx_strand_id
1 'polypeptide(L)'
;KKANDKDQDTIKDQVEENIDKAIDEVEKEQAEKSENKEVADEDTSETDKLKEDLQKEKDKFLRLFAEFENYKKRTSKERLELFKTANQEVMLAMLPVLDDFDRALVEINKTEDKNLLKGVELIHNKFRETLKNKGLEPVEVESGDTFDADIHEAITQIPAPNDDLKGKIVDVVERGYRLGERIIRYPKVVTGK
;
A
#
# COMPACT_ATOMS: atom_id res chain seq x y z
N LYS A 1 7.18 -11.38 13.35
CA LYS A 1 7.56 -10.85 12.00
C LYS A 1 9.00 -11.15 11.61
N LYS A 2 9.93 -11.33 12.55
CA LYS A 2 11.36 -11.64 12.26
C LYS A 2 11.67 -13.14 12.09
N ALA A 3 10.75 -14.03 12.40
CA ALA A 3 10.97 -15.49 12.28
C ALA A 3 10.70 -16.02 10.86
N ASN A 4 9.81 -15.37 10.10
CA ASN A 4 9.39 -15.87 8.79
C ASN A 4 10.35 -15.50 7.63
N ASP A 5 11.19 -14.46 7.80
CA ASP A 5 12.19 -14.08 6.78
C ASP A 5 13.42 -15.00 6.83
N LYS A 6 13.81 -15.48 8.02
CA LYS A 6 14.94 -16.40 8.14
C LYS A 6 14.69 -17.80 7.58
N ASP A 7 13.44 -18.27 7.65
CA ASP A 7 13.07 -19.57 7.09
C ASP A 7 13.03 -19.55 5.56
N GLN A 8 12.73 -18.40 4.94
CA GLN A 8 12.71 -18.26 3.48
C GLN A 8 14.12 -18.16 2.87
N ASP A 9 15.05 -17.47 3.53
CA ASP A 9 16.45 -17.42 3.09
C ASP A 9 17.10 -18.79 3.23
N THR A 10 16.84 -19.52 4.31
CA THR A 10 17.40 -20.88 4.53
C THR A 10 16.89 -21.89 3.50
N ILE A 11 15.65 -21.76 3.05
CA ILE A 11 15.08 -22.63 2.00
C ILE A 11 15.67 -22.29 0.63
N LYS A 12 15.95 -21.03 0.33
CA LYS A 12 16.62 -20.61 -0.90
C LYS A 12 18.04 -21.19 -0.99
N ASP A 13 18.81 -21.00 0.06
CA ASP A 13 20.19 -21.49 0.12
C ASP A 13 20.25 -23.02 0.01
N GLN A 14 19.29 -23.74 0.62
CA GLN A 14 19.19 -25.19 0.48
C GLN A 14 18.78 -25.65 -0.91
N VAL A 15 17.95 -24.91 -1.61
CA VAL A 15 17.54 -25.23 -2.98
C VAL A 15 18.67 -24.97 -3.96
N GLU A 16 19.41 -23.87 -3.83
CA GLU A 16 20.59 -23.56 -4.64
C GLU A 16 21.70 -24.61 -4.40
N GLU A 17 22.01 -24.95 -3.16
CA GLU A 17 23.01 -25.99 -2.84
C GLU A 17 22.65 -27.38 -3.38
N ASN A 18 21.36 -27.73 -3.38
CA ASN A 18 20.89 -29.00 -3.95
C ASN A 18 20.91 -29.01 -5.50
N ILE A 19 20.68 -27.86 -6.13
CA ILE A 19 20.78 -27.73 -7.59
C ILE A 19 22.24 -27.82 -8.01
N ASP A 20 23.17 -27.15 -7.33
CA ASP A 20 24.60 -27.21 -7.62
C ASP A 20 25.15 -28.63 -7.44
N LYS A 21 24.76 -29.34 -6.39
CA LYS A 21 25.14 -30.76 -6.18
C LYS A 21 24.61 -31.67 -7.27
N ALA A 22 23.36 -31.45 -7.71
CA ALA A 22 22.79 -32.25 -8.79
C ALA A 22 23.46 -31.97 -10.13
N ILE A 23 23.91 -30.74 -10.38
CA ILE A 23 24.69 -30.37 -11.57
C ILE A 23 26.06 -31.04 -11.54
N ASP A 24 26.78 -30.98 -10.42
CA ASP A 24 28.09 -31.61 -10.25
C ASP A 24 28.04 -33.15 -10.38
N GLU A 25 26.97 -33.80 -9.91
CA GLU A 25 26.77 -35.24 -10.06
C GLU A 25 26.49 -35.61 -11.55
N VAL A 26 25.71 -34.81 -12.27
CA VAL A 26 25.43 -35.03 -13.70
C VAL A 26 26.68 -34.79 -14.56
N GLU A 27 27.51 -33.78 -14.22
CA GLU A 27 28.77 -33.51 -14.93
C GLU A 27 29.78 -34.59 -14.68
N LYS A 28 29.84 -35.17 -13.49
CA LYS A 28 30.72 -36.32 -13.18
C LYS A 28 30.27 -37.59 -13.91
N GLU A 29 28.99 -37.90 -13.93
CA GLU A 29 28.47 -39.03 -14.70
C GLU A 29 28.70 -38.90 -16.23
N GLN A 30 28.68 -37.66 -16.74
CA GLN A 30 28.98 -37.39 -18.14
C GLN A 30 30.47 -37.51 -18.48
N ALA A 31 31.35 -37.13 -17.53
CA ALA A 31 32.81 -37.28 -17.68
C ALA A 31 33.24 -38.75 -17.71
N GLU A 32 32.63 -39.60 -16.85
CA GLU A 32 32.91 -41.05 -16.85
C GLU A 32 32.37 -41.80 -18.05
N LYS A 33 31.34 -41.28 -18.75
CA LYS A 33 30.79 -41.87 -19.99
C LYS A 33 31.51 -41.47 -21.28
N SER A 34 32.39 -40.47 -21.21
CA SER A 34 33.10 -39.96 -22.41
C SER A 34 34.38 -40.72 -22.78
N GLU A 35 34.83 -41.69 -21.94
CA GLU A 35 36.04 -42.47 -22.22
C GLU A 35 35.81 -43.75 -23.06
N ASN A 36 34.59 -44.03 -23.50
CA ASN A 36 34.36 -45.22 -24.31
C ASN A 36 33.29 -45.05 -25.38
N LYS A 37 33.66 -44.52 -26.53
CA LYS A 37 33.16 -44.95 -27.88
C LYS A 37 33.42 -43.92 -28.96
N GLU A 38 34.35 -44.17 -29.82
CA GLU A 38 34.27 -43.85 -31.24
C GLU A 38 33.09 -44.60 -31.83
N VAL A 39 31.96 -43.94 -32.20
CA VAL A 39 31.01 -44.29 -33.28
C VAL A 39 29.97 -43.18 -33.41
N ALA A 40 29.88 -42.59 -34.60
CA ALA A 40 28.75 -42.00 -35.29
C ALA A 40 28.40 -40.51 -35.09
N ASP A 41 28.55 -39.78 -36.17
CA ASP A 41 28.21 -38.40 -36.50
C ASP A 41 26.71 -38.01 -36.38
N GLU A 42 25.80 -38.97 -36.16
CA GLU A 42 24.36 -38.70 -36.04
C GLU A 42 23.90 -38.41 -34.62
N ASP A 43 24.58 -38.87 -33.60
CA ASP A 43 24.19 -38.73 -32.17
C ASP A 43 24.54 -37.35 -31.60
N THR A 44 25.52 -36.65 -32.19
CA THR A 44 25.88 -35.28 -31.80
C THR A 44 24.80 -34.25 -32.14
N SER A 45 24.08 -34.42 -33.24
CA SER A 45 23.01 -33.51 -33.66
C SER A 45 21.76 -33.58 -32.77
N GLU A 46 21.41 -34.74 -32.22
CA GLU A 46 20.28 -34.89 -31.31
C GLU A 46 20.62 -34.39 -29.89
N THR A 47 21.82 -34.67 -29.42
CA THR A 47 22.27 -34.18 -28.11
C THR A 47 22.40 -32.68 -28.09
N ASP A 48 22.82 -32.03 -29.16
CA ASP A 48 22.92 -30.57 -29.22
C ASP A 48 21.53 -29.91 -29.31
N LYS A 49 20.58 -30.51 -30.03
CA LYS A 49 19.18 -30.06 -30.02
C LYS A 49 18.53 -30.18 -28.64
N LEU A 50 18.76 -31.29 -27.94
CA LEU A 50 18.25 -31.50 -26.59
C LEU A 50 18.83 -30.51 -25.58
N LYS A 51 20.12 -30.17 -25.72
CA LYS A 51 20.76 -29.12 -24.88
C LYS A 51 20.16 -27.75 -25.16
N GLU A 52 19.93 -27.42 -26.41
CA GLU A 52 19.30 -26.15 -26.82
C GLU A 52 17.86 -26.03 -26.29
N ASP A 53 17.10 -27.11 -26.38
CA ASP A 53 15.73 -27.14 -25.88
C ASP A 53 15.69 -27.10 -24.33
N LEU A 54 16.62 -27.80 -23.65
CA LEU A 54 16.79 -27.70 -22.21
C LEU A 54 17.12 -26.28 -21.79
N GLN A 55 18.00 -25.59 -22.51
CA GLN A 55 18.33 -24.20 -22.21
C GLN A 55 17.13 -23.27 -22.39
N LYS A 56 16.37 -23.44 -23.49
CA LYS A 56 15.14 -22.68 -23.71
C LYS A 56 14.09 -22.91 -22.61
N GLU A 57 13.94 -24.15 -22.15
CA GLU A 57 13.01 -24.45 -21.06
C GLU A 57 13.51 -23.90 -19.70
N LYS A 58 14.83 -23.95 -19.44
CA LYS A 58 15.40 -23.27 -18.25
C LYS A 58 15.15 -21.77 -18.27
N ASP A 59 15.36 -21.11 -19.40
CA ASP A 59 15.13 -19.68 -19.54
C ASP A 59 13.64 -19.33 -19.37
N LYS A 60 12.74 -20.14 -19.92
CA LYS A 60 11.30 -20.00 -19.69
C LYS A 60 10.92 -20.19 -18.23
N PHE A 61 11.49 -21.18 -17.57
CA PHE A 61 11.27 -21.45 -16.15
C PHE A 61 11.73 -20.29 -15.28
N LEU A 62 12.95 -19.78 -15.51
CA LEU A 62 13.49 -18.65 -14.78
C LEU A 62 12.61 -17.39 -14.93
N ARG A 63 12.16 -17.13 -16.17
CA ARG A 63 11.25 -16.02 -16.43
C ARG A 63 9.92 -16.20 -15.70
N LEU A 64 9.31 -17.39 -15.81
CA LEU A 64 8.04 -17.70 -15.16
C LEU A 64 8.17 -17.62 -13.62
N PHE A 65 9.28 -18.07 -13.08
CA PHE A 65 9.58 -17.99 -11.66
C PHE A 65 9.67 -16.53 -11.18
N ALA A 66 10.37 -15.67 -11.94
CA ALA A 66 10.44 -14.25 -11.65
C ALA A 66 9.06 -13.56 -11.72
N GLU A 67 8.25 -13.90 -12.74
CA GLU A 67 6.88 -13.42 -12.87
C GLU A 67 5.99 -13.86 -11.69
N PHE A 68 6.15 -15.12 -11.25
CA PHE A 68 5.42 -15.67 -10.11
C PHE A 68 5.79 -14.97 -8.79
N GLU A 69 7.06 -14.74 -8.52
CA GLU A 69 7.51 -14.01 -7.33
C GLU A 69 7.00 -12.56 -7.33
N ASN A 70 7.04 -11.89 -8.50
CA ASN A 70 6.47 -10.56 -8.66
C ASN A 70 4.95 -10.56 -8.42
N TYR A 71 4.23 -11.55 -8.96
CA TYR A 71 2.80 -11.71 -8.74
C TYR A 71 2.47 -11.92 -7.26
N LYS A 72 3.19 -12.82 -6.59
CA LYS A 72 3.03 -13.12 -5.16
C LYS A 72 3.24 -11.86 -4.29
N LYS A 73 4.31 -11.11 -4.56
CA LYS A 73 4.60 -9.84 -3.87
C LYS A 73 3.51 -8.81 -4.09
N ARG A 74 3.05 -8.64 -5.34
CA ARG A 74 1.96 -7.73 -5.70
C ARG A 74 0.65 -8.12 -5.01
N THR A 75 0.24 -9.38 -5.11
CA THR A 75 -1.01 -9.87 -4.52
C THR A 75 -1.00 -9.75 -2.99
N SER A 76 0.15 -10.00 -2.35
CA SER A 76 0.29 -9.79 -0.90
C SER A 76 0.11 -8.32 -0.52
N LYS A 77 0.66 -7.40 -1.32
CA LYS A 77 0.50 -5.96 -1.12
C LYS A 77 -0.95 -5.52 -1.33
N GLU A 78 -1.57 -5.93 -2.44
CA GLU A 78 -2.97 -5.65 -2.75
C GLU A 78 -3.92 -6.16 -1.66
N ARG A 79 -3.68 -7.38 -1.16
CA ARG A 79 -4.45 -7.94 -0.04
C ARG A 79 -4.31 -7.12 1.22
N LEU A 80 -3.11 -6.66 1.55
CA LEU A 80 -2.88 -5.82 2.73
C LEU A 80 -3.60 -4.47 2.61
N GLU A 81 -3.57 -3.87 1.42
CA GLU A 81 -4.29 -2.62 1.12
C GLU A 81 -5.81 -2.83 1.20
N LEU A 82 -6.31 -3.93 0.64
CA LEU A 82 -7.73 -4.28 0.74
C LEU A 82 -8.19 -4.39 2.20
N PHE A 83 -7.42 -5.05 3.06
CA PHE A 83 -7.75 -5.14 4.49
C PHE A 83 -7.76 -3.77 5.19
N LYS A 84 -6.86 -2.87 4.79
CA LYS A 84 -6.82 -1.50 5.34
C LYS A 84 -8.03 -0.67 4.90
N THR A 85 -8.51 -0.88 3.68
CA THR A 85 -9.59 -0.08 3.07
C THR A 85 -10.96 -0.75 3.08
N ALA A 86 -11.07 -2.00 3.54
CA ALA A 86 -12.33 -2.77 3.56
C ALA A 86 -13.48 -2.06 4.30
N ASN A 87 -13.15 -1.21 5.28
CA ASN A 87 -14.13 -0.46 6.06
C ASN A 87 -14.39 0.95 5.52
N GLN A 88 -13.86 1.30 4.33
CA GLN A 88 -13.94 2.66 3.78
C GLN A 88 -15.39 3.18 3.70
N GLU A 89 -16.32 2.37 3.21
CA GLU A 89 -17.72 2.78 3.08
C GLU A 89 -18.38 3.07 4.43
N VAL A 90 -18.11 2.22 5.43
CA VAL A 90 -18.59 2.44 6.79
C VAL A 90 -17.97 3.68 7.40
N MET A 91 -16.69 3.91 7.19
CA MET A 91 -16.01 5.13 7.67
C MET A 91 -16.62 6.37 7.03
N LEU A 92 -16.83 6.38 5.70
CA LEU A 92 -17.48 7.49 5.00
C LEU A 92 -18.87 7.77 5.54
N ALA A 93 -19.66 6.73 5.82
CA ALA A 93 -21.00 6.89 6.39
C ALA A 93 -21.00 7.45 7.82
N MET A 94 -19.89 7.30 8.57
CA MET A 94 -19.74 7.83 9.93
C MET A 94 -19.22 9.28 9.95
N LEU A 95 -18.60 9.77 8.88
CA LEU A 95 -18.05 11.14 8.85
C LEU A 95 -19.10 12.23 9.05
N PRO A 96 -20.30 12.19 8.42
CA PRO A 96 -21.33 13.17 8.69
C PRO A 96 -21.75 13.25 10.16
N VAL A 97 -21.75 12.09 10.86
CA VAL A 97 -22.04 12.05 12.30
C VAL A 97 -20.96 12.76 13.12
N LEU A 98 -19.70 12.59 12.71
CA LEU A 98 -18.57 13.28 13.35
C LEU A 98 -18.65 14.80 13.11
N ASP A 99 -18.98 15.23 11.90
CA ASP A 99 -19.14 16.64 11.55
C ASP A 99 -20.32 17.27 12.33
N ASP A 100 -21.42 16.52 12.52
CA ASP A 100 -22.56 16.98 13.33
C ASP A 100 -22.17 17.13 14.81
N PHE A 101 -21.34 16.24 15.35
CA PHE A 101 -20.78 16.41 16.70
C PHE A 101 -19.88 17.64 16.79
N ASP A 102 -19.00 17.88 15.82
CA ASP A 102 -18.15 19.10 15.79
C ASP A 102 -19.02 20.35 15.79
N ARG A 103 -20.08 20.40 14.96
CA ARG A 103 -21.03 21.51 14.89
C ARG A 103 -21.83 21.67 16.18
N ALA A 104 -22.33 20.57 16.77
CA ALA A 104 -23.06 20.60 18.03
C ALA A 104 -22.21 21.14 19.18
N LEU A 105 -20.93 20.77 19.25
CA LEU A 105 -20.01 21.28 20.26
C LEU A 105 -19.82 22.79 20.19
N VAL A 106 -19.75 23.35 18.96
CA VAL A 106 -19.67 24.80 18.75
C VAL A 106 -20.91 25.50 19.32
N GLU A 107 -22.12 24.94 19.14
CA GLU A 107 -23.36 25.52 19.66
C GLU A 107 -23.49 25.32 21.17
N ILE A 108 -23.17 24.13 21.71
CA ILE A 108 -23.24 23.83 23.15
C ILE A 108 -22.25 24.69 23.94
N ASN A 109 -21.08 25.01 23.36
CA ASN A 109 -20.11 25.92 23.99
C ASN A 109 -20.67 27.34 24.27
N LYS A 110 -21.73 27.74 23.54
CA LYS A 110 -22.41 29.02 23.79
C LYS A 110 -23.38 28.96 24.98
N THR A 111 -23.69 27.76 25.46
CA THR A 111 -24.59 27.56 26.60
C THR A 111 -23.82 27.53 27.93
N GLU A 112 -24.48 27.89 29.02
CA GLU A 112 -23.87 27.91 30.35
C GLU A 112 -23.79 26.53 31.03
N ASP A 113 -24.39 25.50 30.44
CA ASP A 113 -24.42 24.15 30.99
C ASP A 113 -23.10 23.38 30.76
N LYS A 114 -22.14 23.62 31.66
CA LYS A 114 -20.82 22.95 31.60
C LYS A 114 -20.87 21.44 31.77
N ASN A 115 -21.93 20.88 32.38
CA ASN A 115 -22.03 19.44 32.58
C ASN A 115 -22.48 18.77 31.27
N LEU A 116 -23.41 19.36 30.58
CA LEU A 116 -23.83 18.92 29.23
C LEU A 116 -22.65 18.96 28.24
N LEU A 117 -21.92 20.07 28.21
CA LEU A 117 -20.74 20.23 27.37
C LEU A 117 -19.71 19.11 27.61
N LYS A 118 -19.31 18.89 28.87
CA LYS A 118 -18.38 17.80 29.20
C LYS A 118 -18.88 16.41 28.79
N GLY A 119 -20.19 16.14 28.93
CA GLY A 119 -20.78 14.88 28.54
C GLY A 119 -20.66 14.65 27.02
N VAL A 120 -20.98 15.66 26.23
CA VAL A 120 -20.90 15.58 24.77
C VAL A 120 -19.46 15.51 24.28
N GLU A 121 -18.55 16.28 24.87
CA GLU A 121 -17.10 16.22 24.59
C GLU A 121 -16.52 14.82 24.82
N LEU A 122 -16.90 14.16 25.92
CA LEU A 122 -16.44 12.81 26.22
C LEU A 122 -16.90 11.79 25.16
N ILE A 123 -18.17 11.90 24.72
CA ILE A 123 -18.71 11.02 23.67
C ILE A 123 -18.00 11.28 22.35
N HIS A 124 -17.85 12.55 21.95
CA HIS A 124 -17.17 12.96 20.74
C HIS A 124 -15.72 12.46 20.71
N ASN A 125 -14.96 12.71 21.77
CA ASN A 125 -13.57 12.29 21.88
C ASN A 125 -13.43 10.76 21.79
N LYS A 126 -14.29 10.03 22.49
CA LYS A 126 -14.33 8.55 22.42
C LYS A 126 -14.64 8.06 21.02
N PHE A 127 -15.59 8.68 20.33
CA PHE A 127 -15.95 8.34 18.96
C PHE A 127 -14.78 8.60 18.01
N ARG A 128 -14.17 9.78 18.09
CA ARG A 128 -13.00 10.17 17.29
C ARG A 128 -11.80 9.22 17.51
N GLU A 129 -11.50 8.88 18.77
CA GLU A 129 -10.44 7.92 19.09
C GLU A 129 -10.75 6.52 18.55
N THR A 130 -12.01 6.10 18.62
CA THR A 130 -12.44 4.81 18.09
C THR A 130 -12.22 4.73 16.57
N LEU A 131 -12.57 5.77 15.84
CA LEU A 131 -12.33 5.87 14.39
C LEU A 131 -10.84 5.92 14.07
N LYS A 132 -10.05 6.69 14.85
CA LYS A 132 -8.59 6.74 14.72
C LYS A 132 -7.93 5.37 14.92
N ASN A 133 -8.37 4.62 15.93
CA ASN A 133 -7.89 3.25 16.17
C ASN A 133 -8.25 2.27 15.05
N LYS A 134 -9.24 2.61 14.22
CA LYS A 134 -9.60 1.87 13.00
C LYS A 134 -8.85 2.36 11.76
N GLY A 135 -7.93 3.31 11.93
CA GLY A 135 -7.05 3.82 10.87
C GLY A 135 -7.56 5.08 10.17
N LEU A 136 -8.64 5.71 10.68
CA LEU A 136 -9.12 7.00 10.16
C LEU A 136 -8.22 8.12 10.70
N GLU A 137 -7.57 8.86 9.81
CA GLU A 137 -6.72 9.98 10.16
C GLU A 137 -7.22 11.26 9.47
N PRO A 138 -7.24 12.41 10.16
CA PRO A 138 -7.56 13.67 9.53
C PRO A 138 -6.47 14.06 8.52
N VAL A 139 -6.87 14.69 7.43
CA VAL A 139 -5.96 15.44 6.55
C VAL A 139 -5.76 16.79 7.21
N GLU A 140 -4.53 17.05 7.65
CA GLU A 140 -4.18 18.31 8.30
C GLU A 140 -4.22 19.44 7.27
N VAL A 141 -5.05 20.42 7.51
CA VAL A 141 -5.22 21.62 6.68
C VAL A 141 -5.62 22.76 7.58
N GLU A 142 -4.89 23.88 7.45
CA GLU A 142 -5.15 25.10 8.22
C GLU A 142 -5.30 26.33 7.30
N SER A 143 -5.91 27.37 7.84
CA SER A 143 -5.96 28.67 7.16
C SER A 143 -4.55 29.22 6.98
N GLY A 144 -4.21 29.64 5.74
CA GLY A 144 -2.88 30.09 5.36
C GLY A 144 -2.04 29.05 4.62
N ASP A 145 -2.46 27.79 4.60
CA ASP A 145 -1.79 26.74 3.81
C ASP A 145 -1.95 26.98 2.32
N THR A 146 -0.98 26.48 1.56
CA THR A 146 -1.04 26.52 0.09
C THR A 146 -2.10 25.53 -0.39
N PHE A 147 -2.98 25.99 -1.28
CA PHE A 147 -3.95 25.11 -1.93
C PHE A 147 -3.22 24.11 -2.85
N ASP A 148 -3.57 22.84 -2.70
CA ASP A 148 -3.09 21.74 -3.54
C ASP A 148 -4.31 20.93 -4.02
N ALA A 149 -4.53 20.89 -5.32
CA ALA A 149 -5.66 20.21 -5.93
C ALA A 149 -5.62 18.67 -5.79
N ASP A 150 -4.45 18.10 -5.50
CA ASP A 150 -4.30 16.65 -5.32
C ASP A 150 -4.80 16.17 -3.94
N ILE A 151 -4.86 17.08 -2.97
CA ILE A 151 -5.24 16.76 -1.57
C ILE A 151 -6.36 17.63 -1.01
N HIS A 152 -6.78 18.70 -1.71
CA HIS A 152 -7.81 19.63 -1.28
C HIS A 152 -8.91 19.81 -2.33
N GLU A 153 -10.16 20.01 -1.90
CA GLU A 153 -11.30 20.36 -2.73
C GLU A 153 -11.69 21.82 -2.50
N ALA A 154 -11.41 22.70 -3.45
CA ALA A 154 -11.84 24.09 -3.37
C ALA A 154 -13.32 24.19 -3.77
N ILE A 155 -14.19 24.57 -2.82
CA ILE A 155 -15.63 24.75 -3.07
C ILE A 155 -16.00 26.15 -3.53
N THR A 156 -15.22 27.17 -3.11
CA THR A 156 -15.45 28.57 -3.50
C THR A 156 -14.17 29.38 -3.37
N GLN A 157 -14.16 30.51 -4.06
CA GLN A 157 -13.13 31.53 -3.93
C GLN A 157 -13.76 32.81 -3.42
N ILE A 158 -13.10 33.46 -2.44
CA ILE A 158 -13.51 34.76 -1.92
C ILE A 158 -12.37 35.76 -2.08
N PRO A 159 -12.65 37.08 -2.10
CA PRO A 159 -11.58 38.09 -2.01
C PRO A 159 -10.74 37.82 -0.77
N ALA A 160 -9.42 37.74 -0.96
CA ALA A 160 -8.52 37.46 0.16
C ALA A 160 -8.65 38.56 1.24
N PRO A 161 -8.85 38.21 2.51
CA PRO A 161 -8.92 39.20 3.60
C PRO A 161 -7.66 40.03 3.75
N ASN A 162 -6.50 39.46 3.36
CA ASN A 162 -5.21 40.10 3.31
C ASN A 162 -4.38 39.53 2.14
N ASP A 163 -3.34 40.24 1.74
CA ASP A 163 -2.49 39.85 0.60
C ASP A 163 -1.76 38.52 0.81
N ASP A 164 -1.49 38.13 2.08
CA ASP A 164 -0.83 36.89 2.43
C ASP A 164 -1.66 35.64 2.17
N LEU A 165 -3.00 35.79 2.03
CA LEU A 165 -3.95 34.70 1.77
C LEU A 165 -4.35 34.59 0.30
N LYS A 166 -3.76 35.39 -0.59
CA LYS A 166 -3.98 35.23 -2.04
C LYS A 166 -3.44 33.89 -2.53
N GLY A 167 -4.29 33.12 -3.20
CA GLY A 167 -3.96 31.78 -3.71
C GLY A 167 -3.81 30.72 -2.63
N LYS A 168 -4.12 31.07 -1.37
CA LYS A 168 -4.05 30.15 -0.23
C LYS A 168 -5.44 29.79 0.31
N ILE A 169 -5.46 28.84 1.22
CA ILE A 169 -6.66 28.44 1.96
C ILE A 169 -7.00 29.53 2.98
N VAL A 170 -8.22 30.07 2.87
CA VAL A 170 -8.74 31.07 3.79
C VAL A 170 -9.48 30.41 4.95
N ASP A 171 -10.27 29.38 4.64
CA ASP A 171 -11.07 28.65 5.62
C ASP A 171 -11.28 27.20 5.23
N VAL A 172 -11.53 26.34 6.23
CA VAL A 172 -11.82 24.93 6.07
C VAL A 172 -13.26 24.66 6.45
N VAL A 173 -14.12 24.42 5.46
CA VAL A 173 -15.55 24.20 5.66
C VAL A 173 -15.86 22.79 6.13
N GLU A 174 -15.14 21.81 5.62
CA GLU A 174 -15.31 20.40 5.94
C GLU A 174 -13.95 19.71 6.04
N ARG A 175 -13.71 18.98 7.12
CA ARG A 175 -12.43 18.30 7.34
C ARG A 175 -12.27 17.11 6.39
N GLY A 176 -11.08 16.96 5.83
CA GLY A 176 -10.69 15.79 5.07
C GLY A 176 -10.25 14.63 5.97
N TYR A 177 -10.38 13.42 5.45
CA TYR A 177 -9.94 12.21 6.14
C TYR A 177 -9.30 11.22 5.19
N ARG A 178 -8.30 10.50 5.71
CA ARG A 178 -7.64 9.39 5.04
C ARG A 178 -7.78 8.09 5.83
N LEU A 179 -7.76 6.97 5.12
CA LEU A 179 -7.74 5.64 5.68
C LEU A 179 -6.47 4.92 5.20
N GLY A 180 -5.47 4.82 6.08
CA GLY A 180 -4.12 4.46 5.70
C GLY A 180 -3.49 5.51 4.77
N GLU A 181 -3.05 5.11 3.58
CA GLU A 181 -2.46 6.03 2.59
C GLU A 181 -3.50 6.68 1.65
N ARG A 182 -4.75 6.20 1.68
CA ARG A 182 -5.79 6.65 0.76
C ARG A 182 -6.65 7.73 1.37
N ILE A 183 -6.77 8.88 0.70
CA ILE A 183 -7.76 9.89 1.03
C ILE A 183 -9.15 9.34 0.68
N ILE A 184 -10.04 9.28 1.68
CA ILE A 184 -11.42 8.82 1.52
C ILE A 184 -12.40 10.00 1.44
N ARG A 185 -12.04 11.16 2.01
CA ARG A 185 -12.76 12.43 1.88
C ARG A 185 -11.75 13.57 1.83
N TYR A 186 -11.81 14.36 0.77
CA TYR A 186 -11.00 15.57 0.63
C TYR A 186 -11.50 16.67 1.56
N PRO A 187 -10.61 17.46 2.18
CA PRO A 187 -11.03 18.64 2.92
C PRO A 187 -11.61 19.68 1.95
N LYS A 188 -12.79 20.18 2.28
CA LYS A 188 -13.43 21.24 1.51
C LYS A 188 -12.98 22.60 2.03
N VAL A 189 -12.34 23.36 1.17
CA VAL A 189 -11.68 24.61 1.52
C VAL A 189 -12.21 25.78 0.71
N VAL A 190 -12.09 26.96 1.30
CA VAL A 190 -12.31 28.27 0.65
C VAL A 190 -10.94 28.86 0.35
N THR A 191 -10.71 29.29 -0.88
CA THR A 191 -9.45 29.89 -1.30
C THR A 191 -9.57 31.40 -1.48
N GLY A 192 -8.46 32.13 -1.24
CA GLY A 192 -8.37 33.57 -1.47
C GLY A 192 -8.06 33.90 -2.94
N LYS A 193 -8.73 34.91 -3.49
CA LYS A 193 -8.49 35.43 -4.83
C LYS A 193 -7.71 36.73 -4.76
#